data_f041729f094d9d55560648df1387588d
#
_entry.id   f041729f094d9d55560648df1387588d
#
_cell.length_a   1.000
_cell.length_b   1.000
_cell.length_c   1.000
_cell.angle_alpha   90.00
_cell.angle_beta   90.00
_cell.angle_gamma   90.00
#
_symmetry.space_group_name_H-M   'P 1'
#
loop_
_entity.id
_entity.type
_entity.pdbx_description
1 polymer ?
#
loop_
_entity_poly.entity_id
_entity_poly.type
_entity_poly.pdbx_seq_one_letter_code
_entity_poly.pdbx_strand_id
1 'polypeptide(L)'
;MKEKKVIWITGASSGIGKAVAIKFAENGWTVAVSARRENLLNELNKINENIYPFPLDVTNIEKCRHVASSIINQFKNIDICLFGTGMHDPKSEKKFNLDKIREIMEVNYFGTMNSINSIYD
;
A
#
# COMPACT_ATOMS: atom_id res chain seq x y z
N MET A 1 -14.91 -6.96 24.34
CA MET A 1 -14.93 -6.41 22.96
C MET A 1 -13.85 -7.08 22.12
N LYS A 2 -14.24 -7.54 20.94
CA LYS A 2 -13.25 -8.07 20.00
C LYS A 2 -12.47 -6.90 19.42
N GLU A 3 -11.15 -6.98 19.44
CA GLU A 3 -10.30 -6.05 18.72
C GLU A 3 -10.55 -6.22 17.22
N LYS A 4 -10.60 -5.10 16.50
CA LYS A 4 -10.73 -5.14 15.06
C LYS A 4 -9.47 -5.70 14.44
N LYS A 5 -9.63 -6.53 13.43
CA LYS A 5 -8.50 -6.99 12.62
C LYS A 5 -8.03 -5.88 11.70
N VAL A 6 -6.75 -5.89 11.42
CA VAL A 6 -6.08 -4.83 10.64
C VAL A 6 -5.49 -5.42 9.37
N ILE A 7 -5.77 -4.78 8.24
CA ILE A 7 -5.13 -5.08 6.96
C ILE A 7 -4.38 -3.83 6.48
N TRP A 8 -3.16 -4.04 6.00
CA TRP A 8 -2.37 -2.99 5.35
C TRP A 8 -2.27 -3.28 3.85
N ILE A 9 -2.69 -2.33 3.04
CA ILE A 9 -2.73 -2.47 1.58
C ILE A 9 -1.84 -1.40 0.95
N THR A 10 -0.81 -1.80 0.22
CA THR A 10 -0.04 -0.90 -0.62
C THR A 10 -0.61 -0.89 -2.04
N GLY A 11 -0.41 0.19 -2.78
CA GLY A 11 -1.01 0.34 -4.10
C GLY A 11 -2.53 0.49 -4.06
N ALA A 12 -3.05 1.11 -3.00
CA ALA A 12 -4.48 1.15 -2.73
C ALA A 12 -5.22 2.28 -3.44
N SER A 13 -4.54 3.17 -4.16
CA SER A 13 -5.19 4.34 -4.78
C SER A 13 -6.06 3.99 -5.98
N SER A 14 -5.93 2.81 -6.55
CA SER A 14 -6.68 2.40 -7.74
C SER A 14 -6.75 0.88 -7.86
N GLY A 15 -7.56 0.41 -8.80
CA GLY A 15 -7.63 -1.00 -9.20
C GLY A 15 -7.97 -1.97 -8.09
N ILE A 16 -7.26 -3.09 -8.05
CA ILE A 16 -7.52 -4.18 -7.11
C ILE A 16 -7.33 -3.74 -5.66
N GLY A 17 -6.26 -3.00 -5.38
CA GLY A 17 -5.98 -2.52 -4.01
C GLY A 17 -7.11 -1.66 -3.46
N LYS A 18 -7.62 -0.75 -4.27
CA LYS A 18 -8.77 0.10 -3.90
C LYS A 18 -10.01 -0.73 -3.62
N ALA A 19 -10.33 -1.67 -4.51
CA ALA A 19 -11.52 -2.53 -4.37
C ALA A 19 -11.43 -3.40 -3.10
N VAL A 20 -10.26 -3.96 -2.82
CA VAL A 20 -10.04 -4.78 -1.62
C VAL A 20 -10.17 -3.92 -0.36
N ALA A 21 -9.61 -2.70 -0.37
CA ALA A 21 -9.71 -1.78 0.77
C ALA A 21 -11.16 -1.51 1.14
N ILE A 22 -11.98 -1.18 0.15
CA ILE A 22 -13.40 -0.89 0.36
C ILE A 22 -14.13 -2.13 0.91
N LYS A 23 -13.86 -3.30 0.36
CA LYS A 23 -14.53 -4.54 0.78
C LYS A 23 -14.19 -4.92 2.22
N PHE A 24 -12.91 -4.84 2.60
CA PHE A 24 -12.51 -5.11 3.98
C PHE A 24 -13.11 -4.09 4.95
N ALA A 25 -13.13 -2.82 4.57
CA ALA A 25 -13.71 -1.78 5.42
C ALA A 25 -15.22 -2.01 5.64
N GLU A 26 -15.94 -2.42 4.60
CA GLU A 26 -17.36 -2.76 4.70
C GLU A 26 -17.61 -3.93 5.65
N ASN A 27 -16.64 -4.81 5.83
CA ASN A 27 -16.72 -5.96 6.72
C ASN A 27 -16.15 -5.69 8.12
N GLY A 28 -15.95 -4.44 8.46
CA GLY A 28 -15.57 -4.02 9.81
C GLY A 28 -14.09 -4.10 10.14
N TRP A 29 -13.23 -4.34 9.15
CA TRP A 29 -11.78 -4.32 9.35
C TRP A 29 -11.28 -2.89 9.45
N THR A 30 -10.20 -2.70 10.21
CA THR A 30 -9.39 -1.49 10.13
C THR A 30 -8.47 -1.64 8.93
N VAL A 31 -8.54 -0.69 8.00
CA VAL A 31 -7.82 -0.77 6.72
C VAL A 31 -6.81 0.37 6.62
N ALA A 32 -5.53 0.04 6.68
CA ALA A 32 -4.46 1.01 6.43
C ALA A 32 -4.12 0.96 4.94
N VAL A 33 -4.19 2.11 4.26
CA VAL A 33 -3.96 2.19 2.81
C VAL A 33 -2.76 3.07 2.52
N SER A 34 -1.90 2.58 1.63
CA SER A 34 -0.70 3.29 1.23
C SER A 34 -0.59 3.39 -0.28
N ALA A 35 -0.23 4.57 -0.74
CA ALA A 35 0.09 4.89 -2.12
C ALA A 35 0.80 6.25 -2.11
N ARG A 36 1.39 6.64 -3.23
CA ARG A 36 2.08 7.92 -3.32
C ARG A 36 1.15 9.12 -3.29
N ARG A 37 -0.05 8.99 -3.88
CA ARG A 37 -1.01 10.10 -4.01
C ARG A 37 -1.92 10.17 -2.80
N GLU A 38 -1.57 11.04 -1.87
CA GLU A 38 -2.31 11.24 -0.63
C GLU A 38 -3.77 11.62 -0.86
N ASN A 39 -4.03 12.47 -1.85
CA ASN A 39 -5.40 12.91 -2.14
C ASN A 39 -6.34 11.75 -2.49
N LEU A 40 -5.85 10.74 -3.22
CA LEU A 40 -6.64 9.57 -3.57
C LEU A 40 -6.92 8.69 -2.35
N LEU A 41 -5.94 8.60 -1.43
CA LEU A 41 -6.14 7.87 -0.18
C LEU A 41 -7.16 8.58 0.72
N ASN A 42 -7.12 9.90 0.75
CA ASN A 42 -8.08 10.69 1.54
C ASN A 42 -9.51 10.53 1.01
N GLU A 43 -9.67 10.38 -0.29
CA GLU A 43 -10.98 10.07 -0.88
C GLU A 43 -11.52 8.74 -0.40
N LEU A 44 -10.65 7.73 -0.23
CA LEU A 44 -11.05 6.42 0.32
C LEU A 44 -11.55 6.56 1.76
N ASN A 45 -10.89 7.37 2.57
CA ASN A 45 -11.33 7.64 3.95
C ASN A 45 -12.74 8.25 3.97
N LYS A 46 -13.07 9.08 2.99
CA LYS A 46 -14.41 9.66 2.87
C LYS A 46 -15.47 8.62 2.49
N ILE A 47 -15.08 7.57 1.76
CA ILE A 47 -15.99 6.49 1.39
C ILE A 47 -16.31 5.62 2.62
N ASN A 48 -15.30 5.34 3.45
CA ASN A 48 -15.49 4.56 4.67
C ASN A 48 -14.45 5.00 5.72
N GLU A 49 -14.93 5.38 6.89
CA GLU A 49 -14.09 5.87 7.99
C GLU A 49 -13.13 4.82 8.55
N ASN A 50 -13.34 3.53 8.27
CA ASN A 50 -12.43 2.46 8.67
C ASN A 50 -11.16 2.40 7.80
N ILE A 51 -11.08 3.22 6.76
CA ILE A 51 -9.91 3.32 5.88
C ILE A 51 -9.05 4.50 6.33
N TYR A 52 -7.79 4.22 6.69
CA TYR A 52 -6.86 5.22 7.23
C TYR A 52 -5.70 5.41 6.26
N PRO A 53 -5.50 6.64 5.74
CA PRO A 53 -4.41 6.94 4.81
C PRO A 53 -3.03 6.93 5.46
N PHE A 54 -2.08 6.27 4.82
CA PHE A 54 -0.65 6.28 5.18
C PHE A 54 0.15 6.47 3.89
N PRO A 55 0.31 7.72 3.42
CA PRO A 55 1.03 7.98 2.17
C PRO A 55 2.42 7.37 2.18
N LEU A 56 2.80 6.72 1.09
CA LEU A 56 4.06 5.99 1.01
C LEU A 56 4.52 5.81 -0.42
N ASP A 57 5.78 6.14 -0.67
CA ASP A 57 6.51 5.67 -1.85
C ASP A 57 7.31 4.44 -1.43
N VAL A 58 6.93 3.27 -1.94
CA VAL A 58 7.54 1.98 -1.54
C VAL A 58 9.01 1.85 -1.96
N THR A 59 9.51 2.73 -2.82
CA THR A 59 10.94 2.76 -3.17
C THR A 59 11.79 3.36 -2.06
N ASN A 60 11.17 4.02 -1.09
CA ASN A 60 11.87 4.61 0.06
C ASN A 60 11.81 3.65 1.25
N ILE A 61 12.93 2.97 1.53
CA ILE A 61 13.05 1.95 2.58
C ILE A 61 12.71 2.50 3.96
N GLU A 62 13.24 3.67 4.30
CA GLU A 62 13.01 4.28 5.61
C GLU A 62 11.55 4.67 5.81
N LYS A 63 10.91 5.16 4.77
CA LYS A 63 9.47 5.47 4.80
C LYS A 63 8.64 4.21 4.99
N CYS A 64 9.00 3.11 4.36
CA CYS A 64 8.31 1.83 4.56
C CYS A 64 8.36 1.42 6.04
N ARG A 65 9.52 1.51 6.67
CA ARG A 65 9.69 1.20 8.10
C ARG A 65 8.88 2.14 8.98
N HIS A 66 8.92 3.43 8.67
CA HIS A 66 8.17 4.43 9.42
C HIS A 66 6.67 4.18 9.34
N VAL A 67 6.14 3.92 8.15
CA VAL A 67 4.71 3.66 7.96
C VAL A 67 4.30 2.37 8.69
N ALA A 68 5.05 1.29 8.54
CA ALA A 68 4.77 0.03 9.23
C ALA A 68 4.72 0.23 10.75
N SER A 69 5.70 0.96 11.31
CA SER A 69 5.75 1.28 12.74
C SER A 69 4.54 2.13 13.16
N SER A 70 4.17 3.11 12.35
CA SER A 70 3.02 3.96 12.64
C SER A 70 1.72 3.16 12.70
N ILE A 71 1.52 2.24 11.78
CA ILE A 71 0.34 1.36 11.75
C ILE A 71 0.30 0.49 13.01
N ILE A 72 1.41 -0.15 13.34
CA ILE A 72 1.50 -1.01 14.52
C ILE A 72 1.28 -0.21 15.80
N ASN A 73 1.86 0.99 15.90
CA ASN A 73 1.67 1.84 17.07
C ASN A 73 0.22 2.28 17.22
N GLN A 74 -0.45 2.60 16.12
CA GLN A 74 -1.82 3.09 16.14
C GLN A 74 -2.85 1.98 16.38
N PHE A 75 -2.68 0.83 15.73
CA PHE A 75 -3.67 -0.25 15.72
C PHE A 75 -3.20 -1.52 16.46
N LYS A 76 -2.00 -1.51 16.98
CA LYS A 76 -1.35 -2.58 17.75
C LYS A 76 -0.87 -3.77 16.93
N ASN A 77 -1.50 -4.08 15.81
CA ASN A 77 -1.19 -5.28 15.04
C ASN A 77 -1.48 -5.07 13.54
N ILE A 78 -0.89 -5.90 12.72
CA ILE A 78 -1.24 -6.05 11.31
C ILE A 78 -1.52 -7.53 11.08
N ASP A 79 -2.76 -7.86 10.75
CA ASP A 79 -3.17 -9.25 10.55
C ASP A 79 -2.90 -9.74 9.13
N ILE A 80 -3.11 -8.87 8.14
CA ILE A 80 -2.90 -9.18 6.72
C ILE A 80 -2.19 -8.01 6.05
N CYS A 81 -1.26 -8.32 5.16
CA CYS A 81 -0.67 -7.34 4.26
C CYS A 81 -0.95 -7.73 2.82
N LEU A 82 -1.43 -6.77 2.04
CA LEU A 82 -1.60 -6.93 0.60
C LEU A 82 -0.66 -5.95 -0.11
N PHE A 83 0.37 -6.48 -0.76
CA PHE A 83 1.33 -5.67 -1.50
C PHE A 83 0.88 -5.53 -2.94
N GLY A 84 0.06 -4.52 -3.21
CA GLY A 84 -0.56 -4.27 -4.50
C GLY A 84 0.13 -3.22 -5.35
N THR A 85 1.25 -2.66 -4.88
CA THR A 85 1.96 -1.64 -5.64
C THR A 85 2.59 -2.24 -6.89
N GLY A 86 2.28 -1.65 -8.04
CA GLY A 86 2.86 -2.05 -9.30
C GLY A 86 2.85 -0.88 -10.29
N MET A 87 3.76 -0.95 -11.22
CA MET A 87 3.91 0.04 -12.29
C MET A 87 3.95 -0.67 -13.63
N HIS A 88 3.18 -0.17 -14.59
CA HIS A 88 3.16 -0.69 -15.94
C HIS A 88 3.07 0.48 -16.90
N ASP A 89 3.92 0.46 -17.92
CA ASP A 89 3.90 1.47 -18.98
C ASP A 89 3.80 0.77 -20.34
N PRO A 90 2.59 0.75 -20.96
CA PRO A 90 2.40 0.09 -22.25
C PRO A 90 3.29 0.64 -23.37
N LYS A 91 3.70 1.90 -23.26
CA LYS A 91 4.59 2.50 -24.27
C LYS A 91 5.99 1.91 -24.25
N SER A 92 6.46 1.43 -23.09
CA SER A 92 7.79 0.83 -22.95
C SER A 92 7.89 -0.55 -23.62
N GLU A 93 6.76 -1.20 -23.88
CA GLU A 93 6.73 -2.51 -24.54
C GLU A 93 7.07 -2.41 -26.03
N LYS A 94 6.84 -1.26 -26.64
CA LYS A 94 7.08 -1.04 -28.07
C LYS A 94 8.52 -0.70 -28.41
N LYS A 95 9.31 -0.31 -27.43
CA LYS A 95 10.69 0.13 -27.63
C LYS A 95 11.50 -0.19 -26.38
N PHE A 96 12.64 -0.85 -26.58
CA PHE A 96 13.54 -1.16 -25.47
C PHE A 96 14.06 0.13 -24.82
N ASN A 97 13.84 0.26 -23.51
CA ASN A 97 14.30 1.39 -22.73
C ASN A 97 14.78 0.90 -21.36
N LEU A 98 16.10 0.83 -21.18
CA LEU A 98 16.69 0.31 -19.97
C LEU A 98 16.35 1.10 -18.72
N ASP A 99 16.30 2.43 -18.82
CA ASP A 99 15.96 3.29 -17.69
C ASP A 99 14.53 3.04 -17.22
N LYS A 100 13.61 2.84 -18.16
CA LYS A 100 12.21 2.52 -17.83
C LYS A 100 12.09 1.14 -17.20
N ILE A 101 12.84 0.18 -17.69
CA ILE A 101 12.87 -1.17 -17.12
C ILE A 101 13.35 -1.12 -15.67
N ARG A 102 14.42 -0.34 -15.39
CA ARG A 102 14.92 -0.17 -14.01
C ARG A 102 13.90 0.50 -13.11
N GLU A 103 13.20 1.51 -13.61
CA GLU A 103 12.14 2.19 -12.85
C GLU A 103 11.02 1.23 -12.47
N ILE A 104 10.58 0.42 -13.43
CA ILE A 104 9.53 -0.59 -13.20
C ILE A 104 9.99 -1.62 -12.17
N MET A 105 11.22 -2.10 -12.27
CA MET A 105 11.79 -3.06 -11.32
C MET A 105 11.94 -2.45 -9.92
N GLU A 106 12.34 -1.18 -9.84
CA GLU A 106 12.47 -0.49 -8.55
C GLU A 106 11.13 -0.43 -7.81
N VAL A 107 10.05 -0.16 -8.52
CA VAL A 107 8.71 -0.10 -7.93
C VAL A 107 8.15 -1.50 -7.69
N ASN A 108 8.12 -2.34 -8.73
CA ASN A 108 7.40 -3.63 -8.67
C ASN A 108 8.12 -4.69 -7.85
N TYR A 109 9.44 -4.77 -7.96
CA TYR A 109 10.22 -5.77 -7.23
C TYR A 109 10.76 -5.21 -5.91
N PHE A 110 11.61 -4.20 -5.98
CA PHE A 110 12.25 -3.67 -4.77
C PHE A 110 11.27 -2.95 -3.85
N GLY A 111 10.25 -2.28 -4.39
CA GLY A 111 9.20 -1.68 -3.58
C GLY A 111 8.44 -2.71 -2.75
N THR A 112 8.13 -3.86 -3.35
CA THR A 112 7.50 -4.97 -2.64
C THR A 112 8.44 -5.55 -1.58
N MET A 113 9.72 -5.74 -1.92
CA MET A 113 10.72 -6.23 -0.96
C MET A 113 10.91 -5.26 0.20
N ASN A 114 10.93 -3.97 -0.06
CA ASN A 114 11.02 -2.94 0.99
C ASN A 114 9.82 -3.01 1.94
N SER A 115 8.63 -3.23 1.39
CA SER A 115 7.41 -3.35 2.18
C SER A 115 7.44 -4.60 3.07
N ILE A 116 7.85 -5.73 2.52
CA ILE A 116 8.01 -6.98 3.28
C ILE A 116 9.05 -6.79 4.38
N ASN A 117 10.19 -6.20 4.05
CA ASN A 117 11.26 -5.94 5.01
C ASN A 117 10.78 -5.12 6.21
N SER A 118 9.87 -4.18 5.98
CA SER A 118 9.36 -3.28 7.02
C SER A 118 8.52 -3.99 8.09
N ILE A 119 7.98 -5.15 7.77
CA ILE A 119 7.10 -5.93 8.66
C ILE A 119 7.65 -7.32 8.99
N TYR A 120 8.81 -7.67 8.44
CA TYR A 120 9.42 -8.99 8.61
C TYR A 120 10.10 -9.09 9.97
N ASP A 121 9.33 -9.52 10.93
CA ASP A 121 9.83 -9.88 12.28
C ASP A 121 8.75 -10.58 13.07
#